data_2ac07e510b22dcb3662cdc18c60cdc0d
#
_entry.id   2ac07e510b22dcb3662cdc18c60cdc0d
#
_cell.length_a   1.000
_cell.length_b   1.000
_cell.length_c   1.000
_cell.angle_alpha   90.00
_cell.angle_beta   90.00
_cell.angle_gamma   90.00
#
_symmetry.space_group_name_H-M   'P 1'
#
loop_
_entity.id
_entity.type
_entity.pdbx_description
1 polymer ?
#
loop_
_entity_poly.entity_id
_entity_poly.type
_entity_poly.pdbx_seq_one_letter_code
_entity_poly.pdbx_strand_id
1 'polypeptide(L)'
;MPNLSKSKYITFCQCPKALWLKQYKPEEIVIDPLVQARFDSGTQVGELAKRLFGDFVEATTYIQTDDTAQRLDLRAMTVLTQKAIAEGVENIAEAAFLYGGCYCAVDILHKTPQGYAIYEVKSSTDLSQLDVYAQDVAYQKYVLANCGINVTGTYLVNIDNEYVLDGEFDVKGFFNINDISQAVANEYPKVPGRVAQAKKMLEGNEPQRDLGEYCHKPYDCPFWEYCSRGIVPHPSVFDLYRMSFKKSLEHMHEGRITLEDMRNEKLSDTQQLQLECTLGNKTYINKDGIKEFLTKLSYPLYFLDFETEQTVIPKYQGTHPYQQVTFQYSLHYIEHEGGELKHTEFLGDGKTDPRRALAEQLCHDIPLNVCTTAYNKAFECTRLKELAEAYPDLAPHIINIRDHIVDLLDPFRAGYYYKPAMNGSFSIKKVLPALFPDDLQLDYHNLSGGVQNGGEAMNIYPLMASMTVEERKKTRRALLDYCCLDTLAMVKLWEKLRKVSEE
;
A
#
# COMPACT_ATOMS: atom_id res chain seq x y z
N MET A 1 14.55 -30.11 12.44
CA MET A 1 13.33 -29.75 11.68
C MET A 1 13.21 -28.25 11.67
N PRO A 2 12.80 -27.64 10.57
CA PRO A 2 12.56 -26.19 10.54
C PRO A 2 11.44 -25.83 11.52
N ASN A 3 11.65 -24.81 12.34
CA ASN A 3 10.61 -24.32 13.26
C ASN A 3 9.44 -23.72 12.47
N LEU A 4 8.22 -24.10 12.83
CA LEU A 4 6.99 -23.54 12.29
C LEU A 4 6.61 -22.33 13.15
N SER A 5 6.92 -21.11 12.67
CA SER A 5 6.51 -19.86 13.32
C SER A 5 5.06 -19.51 13.00
N LYS A 6 4.49 -18.59 13.77
CA LYS A 6 3.18 -17.95 13.53
C LYS A 6 3.00 -17.55 12.06
N SER A 7 3.94 -16.76 11.52
CA SER A 7 3.88 -16.31 10.12
C SER A 7 3.98 -17.47 9.10
N LYS A 8 4.78 -18.49 9.37
CA LYS A 8 4.87 -19.69 8.53
C LYS A 8 3.57 -20.50 8.54
N TYR A 9 2.91 -20.59 9.71
CA TYR A 9 1.62 -21.25 9.82
C TYR A 9 0.53 -20.53 8.99
N ILE A 10 0.47 -19.20 9.06
CA ILE A 10 -0.48 -18.41 8.24
C ILE A 10 -0.16 -18.54 6.75
N THR A 11 1.11 -18.50 6.35
CA THR A 11 1.52 -18.78 4.97
C THR A 11 1.03 -20.17 4.50
N PHE A 12 1.14 -21.19 5.36
CA PHE A 12 0.62 -22.53 5.06
C PHE A 12 -0.91 -22.53 4.89
N CYS A 13 -1.63 -21.82 5.77
CA CYS A 13 -3.09 -21.73 5.69
C CYS A 13 -3.55 -21.09 4.37
N GLN A 14 -2.85 -20.07 3.90
CA GLN A 14 -3.13 -19.46 2.60
C GLN A 14 -2.72 -20.39 1.45
N CYS A 15 -1.48 -20.88 1.44
CA CYS A 15 -0.97 -21.76 0.39
C CYS A 15 0.19 -22.64 0.92
N PRO A 16 0.01 -23.99 0.99
CA PRO A 16 1.08 -24.92 1.34
C PRO A 16 2.33 -24.77 0.47
N LYS A 17 2.15 -24.57 -0.87
CA LYS A 17 3.26 -24.35 -1.81
C LYS A 17 4.06 -23.08 -1.47
N ALA A 18 3.38 -22.01 -1.10
CA ALA A 18 4.04 -20.76 -0.70
C ALA A 18 4.93 -20.95 0.56
N LEU A 19 4.46 -21.74 1.55
CA LEU A 19 5.29 -22.08 2.70
C LEU A 19 6.53 -22.90 2.30
N TRP A 20 6.38 -23.87 1.40
CA TRP A 20 7.49 -24.66 0.90
C TRP A 20 8.51 -23.78 0.17
N LEU A 21 8.04 -22.92 -0.74
CA LEU A 21 8.89 -21.96 -1.47
C LEU A 21 9.60 -20.99 -0.52
N LYS A 22 8.92 -20.47 0.49
CA LYS A 22 9.52 -19.60 1.51
C LYS A 22 10.66 -20.27 2.27
N GLN A 23 10.61 -21.60 2.42
CA GLN A 23 11.66 -22.37 3.13
C GLN A 23 12.82 -22.76 2.21
N TYR A 24 12.56 -23.10 0.95
CA TYR A 24 13.53 -23.75 0.07
C TYR A 24 13.93 -22.93 -1.16
N LYS A 25 13.17 -21.89 -1.51
CA LYS A 25 13.44 -20.98 -2.63
C LYS A 25 13.18 -19.52 -2.23
N PRO A 26 13.80 -19.01 -1.15
CA PRO A 26 13.59 -17.64 -0.69
C PRO A 26 14.04 -16.59 -1.72
N GLU A 27 14.94 -16.95 -2.65
CA GLU A 27 15.40 -16.11 -3.77
C GLU A 27 14.30 -15.77 -4.79
N GLU A 28 13.22 -16.56 -4.83
CA GLU A 28 12.06 -16.32 -5.71
C GLU A 28 11.01 -15.38 -5.08
N ILE A 29 11.30 -14.82 -3.90
CA ILE A 29 10.42 -13.85 -3.25
C ILE A 29 10.51 -12.51 -4.00
N VAL A 30 9.36 -12.04 -4.48
CA VAL A 30 9.19 -10.67 -4.99
C VAL A 30 8.29 -9.93 -4.02
N ILE A 31 8.82 -8.88 -3.37
CA ILE A 31 8.07 -8.03 -2.43
C ILE A 31 7.93 -6.64 -3.05
N ASP A 32 6.69 -6.17 -3.14
CA ASP A 32 6.42 -4.78 -3.50
C ASP A 32 7.00 -3.86 -2.41
N PRO A 33 7.77 -2.81 -2.76
CA PRO A 33 8.27 -1.83 -1.79
C PRO A 33 7.18 -1.22 -0.87
N LEU A 34 5.95 -1.08 -1.34
CA LEU A 34 4.81 -0.63 -0.54
C LEU A 34 4.44 -1.61 0.58
N VAL A 35 4.71 -2.90 0.41
CA VAL A 35 4.50 -3.91 1.45
C VAL A 35 5.51 -3.75 2.59
N GLN A 36 6.75 -3.35 2.29
CA GLN A 36 7.76 -3.06 3.32
C GLN A 36 7.34 -1.89 4.21
N ALA A 37 6.82 -0.81 3.65
CA ALA A 37 6.31 0.32 4.42
C ALA A 37 5.15 -0.06 5.38
N ARG A 38 4.31 -1.04 4.98
CA ARG A 38 3.27 -1.58 5.87
C ARG A 38 3.85 -2.38 7.04
N PHE A 39 4.95 -3.11 6.85
CA PHE A 39 5.63 -3.79 7.95
C PHE A 39 6.22 -2.80 8.96
N ASP A 40 6.83 -1.71 8.48
CA ASP A 40 7.38 -0.67 9.33
C ASP A 40 6.29 0.04 10.16
N SER A 41 5.14 0.33 9.54
CA SER A 41 3.95 0.84 10.23
C SER A 41 3.43 -0.16 11.30
N GLY A 42 3.41 -1.46 10.98
CA GLY A 42 3.04 -2.51 11.92
C GLY A 42 3.93 -2.54 13.16
N THR A 43 5.24 -2.36 12.99
CA THR A 43 6.20 -2.28 14.10
C THR A 43 5.92 -1.08 15.01
N GLN A 44 5.65 0.10 14.44
CA GLN A 44 5.32 1.31 15.23
C GLN A 44 4.03 1.11 16.06
N VAL A 45 3.01 0.50 15.47
CA VAL A 45 1.74 0.21 16.14
C VAL A 45 1.94 -0.80 17.27
N GLY A 46 2.72 -1.86 17.02
CA GLY A 46 3.08 -2.85 18.03
C GLY A 46 3.78 -2.23 19.24
N GLU A 47 4.79 -1.39 19.01
CA GLU A 47 5.51 -0.69 20.07
C GLU A 47 4.59 0.23 20.92
N LEU A 48 3.65 0.88 20.28
CA LEU A 48 2.69 1.75 20.95
C LEU A 48 1.70 0.94 21.80
N ALA A 49 1.20 -0.17 21.25
CA ALA A 49 0.21 -1.02 21.92
C ALA A 49 0.72 -1.68 23.21
N LYS A 50 2.04 -1.93 23.34
CA LYS A 50 2.65 -2.47 24.57
C LYS A 50 2.30 -1.65 25.83
N ARG A 51 1.99 -0.36 25.67
CA ARG A 51 1.66 0.58 26.75
C ARG A 51 0.17 0.59 27.15
N LEU A 52 -0.68 -0.19 26.47
CA LEU A 52 -2.14 -0.19 26.71
C LEU A 52 -2.52 -0.52 28.15
N PHE A 53 -1.79 -1.42 28.78
CA PHE A 53 -2.09 -1.93 30.12
C PHE A 53 -1.09 -1.41 31.19
N GLY A 54 -0.31 -0.38 30.89
CA GLY A 54 0.68 0.18 31.80
C GLY A 54 2.05 -0.50 31.68
N ASP A 55 2.72 -0.74 32.81
CA ASP A 55 4.07 -1.33 32.83
C ASP A 55 4.07 -2.76 32.27
N PHE A 56 5.11 -3.09 31.53
CA PHE A 56 5.29 -4.40 30.91
C PHE A 56 6.76 -4.87 30.96
N VAL A 57 6.97 -6.18 30.85
CA VAL A 57 8.28 -6.78 30.61
C VAL A 57 8.39 -7.15 29.16
N GLU A 58 9.42 -6.63 28.48
CA GLU A 58 9.77 -6.96 27.08
C GLU A 58 10.56 -8.24 27.02
N ALA A 59 10.08 -9.24 26.27
CA ALA A 59 10.79 -10.51 26.10
C ALA A 59 11.70 -10.53 24.88
N THR A 60 11.61 -9.56 23.96
CA THR A 60 12.43 -9.50 22.74
C THR A 60 13.92 -9.47 23.07
N THR A 61 14.65 -10.40 22.46
CA THR A 61 16.09 -10.52 22.63
C THR A 61 16.74 -10.85 21.31
N TYR A 62 17.90 -10.25 21.04
CA TYR A 62 18.65 -10.44 19.82
C TYR A 62 20.01 -11.07 20.09
N ILE A 63 20.49 -11.90 19.14
CA ILE A 63 21.88 -12.31 19.06
C ILE A 63 22.53 -11.71 17.83
N GLN A 64 23.78 -11.27 17.99
CA GLN A 64 24.59 -10.80 16.87
C GLN A 64 24.99 -12.01 16.02
N THR A 65 24.78 -11.94 14.72
CA THR A 65 25.14 -13.02 13.78
C THR A 65 26.40 -12.70 12.99
N ASP A 66 26.64 -11.42 12.71
CA ASP A 66 27.84 -10.85 12.11
C ASP A 66 27.94 -9.36 12.51
N ASP A 67 28.89 -8.61 11.95
CA ASP A 67 29.14 -7.22 12.34
C ASP A 67 27.95 -6.27 12.12
N THR A 68 27.01 -6.64 11.27
CA THR A 68 25.89 -5.78 10.84
C THR A 68 24.52 -6.41 11.03
N ALA A 69 24.44 -7.76 11.21
CA ALA A 69 23.18 -8.48 11.27
C ALA A 69 22.86 -8.99 12.67
N GLN A 70 21.62 -8.80 13.09
CA GLN A 70 21.05 -9.34 14.32
C GLN A 70 19.86 -10.25 13.98
N ARG A 71 19.67 -11.30 14.76
CA ARG A 71 18.46 -12.13 14.69
C ARG A 71 17.87 -12.34 16.08
N LEU A 72 16.57 -12.62 16.13
CA LEU A 72 15.88 -12.94 17.39
C LEU A 72 16.49 -14.19 18.07
N ASP A 73 16.78 -14.07 19.35
CA ASP A 73 17.14 -15.21 20.19
C ASP A 73 15.89 -15.85 20.79
N LEU A 74 15.28 -16.75 20.03
CA LEU A 74 14.03 -17.41 20.43
C LEU A 74 14.16 -18.20 21.75
N ARG A 75 15.34 -18.69 22.08
CA ARG A 75 15.56 -19.40 23.35
C ARG A 75 15.63 -18.45 24.52
N ALA A 76 16.40 -17.37 24.41
CA ALA A 76 16.47 -16.34 25.43
C ALA A 76 15.10 -15.71 25.66
N MET A 77 14.34 -15.39 24.61
CA MET A 77 12.97 -14.89 24.71
C MET A 77 12.05 -15.85 25.48
N THR A 78 12.13 -17.16 25.19
CA THR A 78 11.33 -18.17 25.92
C THR A 78 11.71 -18.24 27.40
N VAL A 79 13.00 -18.16 27.73
CA VAL A 79 13.48 -18.16 29.13
C VAL A 79 13.01 -16.90 29.86
N LEU A 80 13.11 -15.72 29.24
CA LEU A 80 12.62 -14.46 29.82
C LEU A 80 11.11 -14.50 30.06
N THR A 81 10.34 -15.01 29.10
CA THR A 81 8.89 -15.18 29.25
C THR A 81 8.55 -16.09 30.43
N GLN A 82 9.21 -17.25 30.56
CA GLN A 82 8.98 -18.18 31.69
C GLN A 82 9.32 -17.54 33.03
N LYS A 83 10.42 -16.78 33.09
CA LYS A 83 10.82 -16.04 34.29
C LYS A 83 9.75 -15.00 34.66
N ALA A 84 9.30 -14.17 33.72
CA ALA A 84 8.28 -13.15 33.94
C ALA A 84 6.95 -13.79 34.44
N ILE A 85 6.55 -14.93 33.86
CA ILE A 85 5.37 -15.69 34.30
C ILE A 85 5.56 -16.18 35.76
N ALA A 86 6.71 -16.74 36.09
CA ALA A 86 7.00 -17.24 37.45
C ALA A 86 7.06 -16.13 38.48
N GLU A 87 7.52 -14.95 38.12
CA GLU A 87 7.53 -13.73 38.96
C GLU A 87 6.17 -13.06 39.03
N GLY A 88 5.20 -13.55 38.28
CA GLY A 88 3.82 -13.05 38.31
C GLY A 88 3.59 -11.72 37.65
N VAL A 89 4.46 -11.37 36.67
CA VAL A 89 4.35 -10.13 35.86
C VAL A 89 2.97 -10.05 35.24
N GLU A 90 2.36 -8.87 35.28
CA GLU A 90 1.00 -8.65 34.79
C GLU A 90 0.94 -8.58 33.27
N ASN A 91 1.89 -7.86 32.65
CA ASN A 91 1.94 -7.67 31.19
C ASN A 91 3.30 -8.08 30.64
N ILE A 92 3.32 -8.99 29.68
CA ILE A 92 4.54 -9.44 29.00
C ILE A 92 4.38 -9.14 27.52
N ALA A 93 5.23 -8.28 26.98
CA ALA A 93 5.28 -7.97 25.56
C ALA A 93 6.19 -8.99 24.83
N GLU A 94 5.79 -9.36 23.60
CA GLU A 94 6.47 -10.34 22.76
C GLU A 94 6.72 -11.69 23.50
N ALA A 95 5.76 -12.12 24.30
CA ALA A 95 5.85 -13.32 25.12
C ALA A 95 6.05 -14.57 24.26
N ALA A 96 7.24 -15.16 24.32
CA ALA A 96 7.68 -16.21 23.41
C ALA A 96 7.47 -17.62 23.98
N PHE A 97 6.93 -18.52 23.13
CA PHE A 97 6.67 -19.91 23.48
C PHE A 97 7.15 -20.85 22.38
N LEU A 98 7.65 -22.00 22.81
CA LEU A 98 8.16 -23.04 21.91
C LEU A 98 7.63 -24.41 22.35
N TYR A 99 6.89 -25.07 21.46
CA TYR A 99 6.39 -26.43 21.69
C TYR A 99 6.49 -27.29 20.43
N GLY A 100 7.13 -28.45 20.52
CA GLY A 100 7.19 -29.43 19.43
C GLY A 100 7.67 -28.87 18.08
N GLY A 101 8.56 -27.88 18.08
CA GLY A 101 9.02 -27.20 16.86
C GLY A 101 8.04 -26.14 16.33
N CYS A 102 6.97 -25.82 17.06
CA CYS A 102 6.11 -24.65 16.81
C CYS A 102 6.59 -23.50 17.70
N TYR A 103 6.62 -22.30 17.14
CA TYR A 103 7.04 -21.07 17.82
C TYR A 103 6.02 -19.96 17.63
N CYS A 104 5.73 -19.23 18.69
CA CYS A 104 5.04 -17.95 18.62
C CYS A 104 5.64 -16.95 19.62
N ALA A 105 5.54 -15.68 19.29
CA ALA A 105 5.60 -14.56 20.23
C ALA A 105 4.22 -13.92 20.23
N VAL A 106 3.67 -13.69 21.43
CA VAL A 106 2.38 -13.03 21.67
C VAL A 106 2.65 -11.56 21.86
N ASP A 107 2.03 -10.70 21.08
CA ASP A 107 2.30 -9.26 21.10
C ASP A 107 2.12 -8.71 22.54
N ILE A 108 0.99 -9.03 23.20
CA ILE A 108 0.78 -8.72 24.63
C ILE A 108 0.12 -9.93 25.31
N LEU A 109 0.78 -10.49 26.30
CA LEU A 109 0.26 -11.52 27.19
C LEU A 109 -0.10 -10.89 28.53
N HIS A 110 -1.40 -10.78 28.81
CA HIS A 110 -1.92 -10.14 30.02
C HIS A 110 -2.40 -11.18 31.05
N LYS A 111 -1.97 -11.04 32.30
CA LYS A 111 -2.36 -11.92 33.39
C LYS A 111 -3.82 -11.70 33.83
N THR A 112 -4.55 -12.76 33.99
CA THR A 112 -5.94 -12.77 34.52
C THR A 112 -6.03 -13.59 35.80
N PRO A 113 -7.11 -13.51 36.58
CA PRO A 113 -7.26 -14.33 37.79
C PRO A 113 -7.15 -15.84 37.55
N GLN A 114 -7.51 -16.34 36.38
CA GLN A 114 -7.52 -17.78 36.06
C GLN A 114 -6.41 -18.21 35.06
N GLY A 115 -5.57 -17.30 34.58
CA GLY A 115 -4.52 -17.61 33.61
C GLY A 115 -4.04 -16.37 32.89
N TYR A 116 -4.07 -16.40 31.56
CA TYR A 116 -3.59 -15.31 30.70
C TYR A 116 -4.55 -15.03 29.54
N ALA A 117 -4.63 -13.78 29.12
CA ALA A 117 -5.30 -13.37 27.91
C ALA A 117 -4.27 -13.00 26.83
N ILE A 118 -4.56 -13.36 25.57
CA ILE A 118 -3.78 -12.99 24.38
C ILE A 118 -4.39 -11.74 23.80
N TYR A 119 -3.56 -10.70 23.57
CA TYR A 119 -3.91 -9.53 22.79
C TYR A 119 -3.00 -9.49 21.57
N GLU A 120 -3.57 -9.77 20.41
CA GLU A 120 -2.90 -9.68 19.12
C GLU A 120 -3.10 -8.31 18.53
N VAL A 121 -2.02 -7.65 18.13
CA VAL A 121 -2.01 -6.27 17.64
C VAL A 121 -1.94 -6.25 16.11
N LYS A 122 -2.80 -5.47 15.49
CA LYS A 122 -2.80 -5.26 14.03
C LYS A 122 -2.90 -3.77 13.71
N SER A 123 -2.14 -3.35 12.69
CA SER A 123 -2.19 -1.99 12.17
C SER A 123 -3.39 -1.71 11.26
N SER A 124 -4.35 -2.65 11.15
CA SER A 124 -5.61 -2.43 10.44
C SER A 124 -6.55 -1.53 11.25
N THR A 125 -7.49 -0.89 10.56
CA THR A 125 -8.55 -0.07 11.15
C THR A 125 -9.89 -0.80 11.21
N ASP A 126 -9.96 -2.04 10.66
CA ASP A 126 -11.18 -2.84 10.59
C ASP A 126 -10.93 -4.33 10.89
N LEU A 127 -12.01 -5.10 10.93
CA LEU A 127 -12.02 -6.54 11.14
C LEU A 127 -12.28 -7.34 9.87
N SER A 128 -12.07 -6.77 8.69
CA SER A 128 -12.35 -7.43 7.40
C SER A 128 -11.58 -8.74 7.20
N GLN A 129 -10.44 -8.90 7.88
CA GLN A 129 -9.61 -10.12 7.85
C GLN A 129 -9.70 -10.95 9.14
N LEU A 130 -10.81 -10.85 9.89
CA LEU A 130 -11.01 -11.55 11.17
C LEU A 130 -10.69 -13.04 11.07
N ASP A 131 -11.04 -13.71 9.98
CA ASP A 131 -10.77 -15.15 9.79
C ASP A 131 -9.26 -15.45 9.83
N VAL A 132 -8.42 -14.58 9.24
CA VAL A 132 -6.96 -14.73 9.25
C VAL A 132 -6.41 -14.45 10.65
N TYR A 133 -6.92 -13.43 11.31
CA TYR A 133 -6.50 -13.08 12.67
C TYR A 133 -6.90 -14.18 13.68
N ALA A 134 -8.08 -14.76 13.51
CA ALA A 134 -8.51 -15.90 14.32
C ALA A 134 -7.62 -17.14 14.12
N GLN A 135 -7.16 -17.42 12.88
CA GLN A 135 -6.20 -18.49 12.60
C GLN A 135 -4.84 -18.24 13.30
N ASP A 136 -4.38 -17.00 13.26
CA ASP A 136 -3.14 -16.56 13.91
C ASP A 136 -3.22 -16.79 15.43
N VAL A 137 -4.24 -16.23 16.07
CA VAL A 137 -4.42 -16.34 17.53
C VAL A 137 -4.75 -17.77 17.97
N ALA A 138 -5.47 -18.55 17.15
CA ALA A 138 -5.73 -19.97 17.43
C ALA A 138 -4.43 -20.80 17.45
N TYR A 139 -3.49 -20.49 16.54
CA TYR A 139 -2.17 -21.11 16.54
C TYR A 139 -1.37 -20.74 17.79
N GLN A 140 -1.37 -19.46 18.19
CA GLN A 140 -0.73 -19.02 19.43
C GLN A 140 -1.33 -19.73 20.64
N LYS A 141 -2.67 -19.75 20.78
CA LYS A 141 -3.37 -20.46 21.84
C LYS A 141 -3.00 -21.95 21.88
N TYR A 142 -2.84 -22.59 20.73
CA TYR A 142 -2.39 -23.98 20.64
C TYR A 142 -0.98 -24.16 21.21
N VAL A 143 -0.04 -23.30 20.86
CA VAL A 143 1.32 -23.37 21.39
C VAL A 143 1.36 -23.13 22.90
N LEU A 144 0.66 -22.10 23.38
CA LEU A 144 0.57 -21.75 24.80
C LEU A 144 -0.05 -22.88 25.64
N ALA A 145 -1.18 -23.43 25.19
CA ALA A 145 -1.85 -24.54 25.89
C ALA A 145 -0.95 -25.76 26.02
N ASN A 146 -0.14 -26.09 25.01
CA ASN A 146 0.83 -27.17 25.06
C ASN A 146 2.08 -26.83 25.88
N CYS A 147 2.31 -25.56 26.21
CA CYS A 147 3.29 -25.12 27.21
C CYS A 147 2.72 -25.04 28.63
N GLY A 148 1.47 -25.47 28.84
CA GLY A 148 0.81 -25.47 30.17
C GLY A 148 0.19 -24.10 30.57
N ILE A 149 0.04 -23.17 29.65
CA ILE A 149 -0.55 -21.86 29.89
C ILE A 149 -2.07 -21.93 29.66
N ASN A 150 -2.86 -21.57 30.70
CA ASN A 150 -4.30 -21.45 30.58
C ASN A 150 -4.67 -20.11 29.91
N VAL A 151 -5.14 -20.15 28.65
CA VAL A 151 -5.59 -18.97 27.89
C VAL A 151 -7.08 -18.74 28.17
N THR A 152 -7.39 -17.67 28.89
CA THR A 152 -8.73 -17.32 29.37
C THR A 152 -9.51 -16.38 28.46
N GLY A 153 -8.81 -15.65 27.57
CA GLY A 153 -9.43 -14.73 26.62
C GLY A 153 -8.50 -14.50 25.42
N THR A 154 -9.09 -14.13 24.30
CA THR A 154 -8.33 -13.80 23.08
C THR A 154 -8.91 -12.56 22.43
N TYR A 155 -8.09 -11.54 22.29
CA TYR A 155 -8.48 -10.21 21.85
C TYR A 155 -7.66 -9.77 20.65
N LEU A 156 -8.30 -9.01 19.77
CA LEU A 156 -7.63 -8.28 18.68
C LEU A 156 -7.59 -6.80 19.04
N VAL A 157 -6.40 -6.23 19.01
CA VAL A 157 -6.15 -4.81 19.17
C VAL A 157 -5.91 -4.22 17.78
N ASN A 158 -6.78 -3.33 17.35
CA ASN A 158 -6.65 -2.64 16.07
C ASN A 158 -6.84 -1.13 16.24
N ILE A 159 -6.44 -0.36 15.25
CA ILE A 159 -6.51 1.10 15.30
C ILE A 159 -7.96 1.56 15.18
N ASP A 160 -8.35 2.53 15.99
CA ASP A 160 -9.61 3.24 15.84
C ASP A 160 -9.48 4.27 14.69
N ASN A 161 -10.21 4.07 13.61
CA ASN A 161 -10.20 4.98 12.46
C ASN A 161 -10.92 6.31 12.72
N GLU A 162 -11.70 6.38 13.81
CA GLU A 162 -12.39 7.62 14.24
C GLU A 162 -11.54 8.45 15.21
N TYR A 163 -10.39 7.92 15.65
CA TYR A 163 -9.47 8.66 16.50
C TYR A 163 -8.98 9.92 15.78
N VAL A 164 -9.06 11.05 16.47
CA VAL A 164 -8.51 12.33 16.01
C VAL A 164 -7.52 12.84 17.04
N LEU A 165 -6.33 13.23 16.61
CA LEU A 165 -5.32 13.82 17.47
C LEU A 165 -5.79 15.22 17.90
N ASP A 166 -6.18 15.36 19.18
CA ASP A 166 -6.57 16.62 19.80
C ASP A 166 -5.86 16.76 21.15
N GLY A 167 -4.88 17.67 21.21
CA GLY A 167 -4.00 17.82 22.38
C GLY A 167 -2.91 16.77 22.45
N GLU A 168 -2.76 16.11 23.61
CA GLU A 168 -1.80 15.03 23.83
C GLU A 168 -2.31 13.71 23.22
N PHE A 169 -1.36 12.89 22.75
CA PHE A 169 -1.70 11.60 22.14
C PHE A 169 -2.23 10.62 23.20
N ASP A 170 -3.48 10.17 23.02
CA ASP A 170 -4.12 9.17 23.89
C ASP A 170 -3.96 7.76 23.32
N VAL A 171 -3.05 6.97 23.92
CA VAL A 171 -2.81 5.57 23.52
C VAL A 171 -4.07 4.71 23.65
N LYS A 172 -4.87 4.92 24.70
CA LYS A 172 -6.07 4.08 24.94
C LYS A 172 -7.20 4.42 23.96
N GLY A 173 -7.38 5.69 23.67
CA GLY A 173 -8.35 6.14 22.67
C GLY A 173 -7.95 5.80 21.23
N PHE A 174 -6.65 5.58 20.98
CA PHE A 174 -6.15 5.22 19.65
C PHE A 174 -6.46 3.78 19.23
N PHE A 175 -6.75 2.89 20.18
CA PHE A 175 -6.96 1.47 19.92
C PHE A 175 -8.38 1.01 20.27
N ASN A 176 -8.93 0.16 19.41
CA ASN A 176 -10.08 -0.67 19.70
C ASN A 176 -9.60 -2.06 20.18
N ILE A 177 -10.23 -2.59 21.23
CA ILE A 177 -9.99 -3.94 21.75
C ILE A 177 -11.23 -4.79 21.49
N ASN A 178 -11.11 -5.81 20.65
CA ASN A 178 -12.22 -6.66 20.22
C ASN A 178 -12.05 -8.07 20.77
N ASP A 179 -13.07 -8.58 21.46
CA ASP A 179 -13.11 -9.99 21.86
C ASP A 179 -13.35 -10.87 20.60
N ILE A 180 -12.35 -11.69 20.27
CA ILE A 180 -12.40 -12.63 19.15
C ILE A 180 -12.44 -14.09 19.62
N SER A 181 -12.74 -14.34 20.89
CA SER A 181 -12.68 -15.67 21.51
C SER A 181 -13.55 -16.70 20.79
N GLN A 182 -14.72 -16.30 20.28
CA GLN A 182 -15.58 -17.20 19.51
C GLN A 182 -14.98 -17.57 18.15
N ALA A 183 -14.40 -16.61 17.43
CA ALA A 183 -13.75 -16.86 16.14
C ALA A 183 -12.52 -17.78 16.31
N VAL A 184 -11.73 -17.53 17.35
CA VAL A 184 -10.60 -18.38 17.74
C VAL A 184 -11.04 -19.79 18.12
N ALA A 185 -12.14 -19.93 18.87
CA ALA A 185 -12.69 -21.25 19.26
C ALA A 185 -13.13 -22.07 18.04
N ASN A 186 -13.64 -21.43 16.99
CA ASN A 186 -14.02 -22.08 15.73
C ASN A 186 -12.80 -22.57 14.90
N GLU A 187 -11.66 -21.87 15.01
CA GLU A 187 -10.42 -22.23 14.29
C GLU A 187 -9.52 -23.21 15.08
N TYR A 188 -9.54 -23.13 16.40
CA TYR A 188 -8.65 -23.89 17.28
C TYR A 188 -8.64 -25.42 17.02
N PRO A 189 -9.77 -26.12 16.81
CA PRO A 189 -9.78 -27.57 16.53
C PRO A 189 -9.04 -27.95 15.23
N LYS A 190 -8.86 -27.03 14.29
CA LYS A 190 -8.20 -27.28 13.00
C LYS A 190 -6.66 -27.19 13.12
N VAL A 191 -6.15 -26.51 14.15
CA VAL A 191 -4.73 -26.17 14.28
C VAL A 191 -3.84 -27.43 14.39
N PRO A 192 -4.11 -28.44 15.24
CA PRO A 192 -3.25 -29.62 15.33
C PRO A 192 -3.05 -30.34 14.01
N GLY A 193 -4.14 -30.52 13.25
CA GLY A 193 -4.12 -31.15 11.93
C GLY A 193 -3.31 -30.34 10.92
N ARG A 194 -3.51 -29.02 10.85
CA ARG A 194 -2.75 -28.12 9.97
C ARG A 194 -1.27 -28.09 10.32
N VAL A 195 -0.90 -28.06 11.60
CA VAL A 195 0.48 -28.12 12.07
C VAL A 195 1.16 -29.42 11.62
N ALA A 196 0.47 -30.57 11.78
CA ALA A 196 1.02 -31.86 11.35
C ALA A 196 1.21 -31.91 9.82
N GLN A 197 0.23 -31.42 9.06
CA GLN A 197 0.33 -31.33 7.59
C GLN A 197 1.44 -30.40 7.13
N ALA A 198 1.58 -29.21 7.74
CA ALA A 198 2.66 -28.26 7.41
C ALA A 198 4.03 -28.86 7.63
N LYS A 199 4.26 -29.54 8.76
CA LYS A 199 5.53 -30.22 9.05
C LYS A 199 5.85 -31.33 8.07
N LYS A 200 4.87 -32.21 7.79
CA LYS A 200 5.02 -33.29 6.82
C LYS A 200 5.31 -32.74 5.41
N MET A 201 4.65 -31.68 5.02
CA MET A 201 4.84 -31.04 3.71
C MET A 201 6.25 -30.45 3.59
N LEU A 202 6.80 -29.86 4.64
CA LEU A 202 8.17 -29.33 4.67
C LEU A 202 9.25 -30.41 4.63
N GLU A 203 8.92 -31.69 4.87
CA GLU A 203 9.86 -32.81 4.72
C GLU A 203 9.82 -33.41 3.29
N GLY A 204 8.84 -32.99 2.47
CA GLY A 204 8.62 -33.49 1.12
C GLY A 204 9.17 -32.59 0.02
N ASN A 205 8.87 -33.00 -1.22
CA ASN A 205 9.14 -32.21 -2.41
C ASN A 205 8.19 -31.04 -2.54
N GLU A 206 8.46 -30.14 -3.51
CA GLU A 206 7.61 -29.01 -3.84
C GLU A 206 6.17 -29.48 -4.13
N PRO A 207 5.17 -29.00 -3.37
CA PRO A 207 3.79 -29.37 -3.59
C PRO A 207 3.28 -28.86 -4.95
N GLN A 208 2.57 -29.71 -5.68
CA GLN A 208 1.84 -29.26 -6.87
C GLN A 208 0.58 -28.52 -6.41
N ARG A 209 0.36 -27.32 -6.95
CA ARG A 209 -0.82 -26.53 -6.69
C ARG A 209 -1.05 -25.57 -7.84
N ASP A 210 -2.26 -25.56 -8.36
CA ASP A 210 -2.67 -24.67 -9.44
C ASP A 210 -2.77 -23.22 -8.97
N LEU A 211 -2.82 -22.26 -9.90
CA LEU A 211 -3.11 -20.88 -9.58
C LEU A 211 -4.57 -20.73 -9.13
N GLY A 212 -4.81 -19.90 -8.12
CA GLY A 212 -6.14 -19.72 -7.56
C GLY A 212 -6.31 -18.38 -6.83
N GLU A 213 -7.52 -18.08 -6.34
CA GLU A 213 -7.82 -16.83 -5.62
C GLU A 213 -6.89 -16.63 -4.42
N TYR A 214 -6.43 -17.69 -3.79
CA TYR A 214 -5.46 -17.65 -2.69
C TYR A 214 -4.08 -17.09 -3.07
N CYS A 215 -3.80 -16.89 -4.38
CA CYS A 215 -2.58 -16.18 -4.82
C CYS A 215 -2.63 -14.67 -4.52
N HIS A 216 -3.85 -14.11 -4.35
CA HIS A 216 -4.06 -12.70 -4.04
C HIS A 216 -5.00 -12.47 -2.85
N LYS A 217 -5.44 -13.55 -2.17
CA LYS A 217 -6.31 -13.47 -0.99
C LYS A 217 -5.86 -14.45 0.09
N PRO A 218 -5.81 -14.04 1.37
CA PRO A 218 -6.10 -12.69 1.90
C PRO A 218 -5.01 -11.67 1.58
N TYR A 219 -3.80 -12.12 1.20
CA TYR A 219 -2.65 -11.28 0.85
C TYR A 219 -2.08 -11.68 -0.50
N ASP A 220 -1.46 -10.72 -1.21
CA ASP A 220 -0.70 -11.02 -2.41
C ASP A 220 0.45 -11.98 -2.10
N CYS A 221 0.53 -13.05 -2.87
CA CYS A 221 1.55 -14.08 -2.70
C CYS A 221 2.88 -13.61 -3.31
N PRO A 222 3.98 -13.53 -2.54
CA PRO A 222 5.27 -13.08 -3.06
C PRO A 222 5.88 -14.05 -4.08
N PHE A 223 5.24 -15.20 -4.34
CA PHE A 223 5.67 -16.20 -5.32
C PHE A 223 4.79 -16.23 -6.57
N TRP A 224 3.98 -15.20 -6.80
CA TRP A 224 3.12 -15.14 -8.00
C TRP A 224 3.95 -15.30 -9.27
N GLU A 225 5.03 -14.52 -9.42
CA GLU A 225 5.92 -14.56 -10.60
C GLU A 225 6.55 -15.95 -10.82
N TYR A 226 6.92 -16.64 -9.75
CA TYR A 226 7.43 -18.01 -9.82
C TYR A 226 6.37 -19.00 -10.28
N CYS A 227 5.17 -18.92 -9.70
CA CYS A 227 4.11 -19.89 -9.95
C CYS A 227 3.39 -19.69 -11.29
N SER A 228 3.32 -18.45 -11.79
CA SER A 228 2.69 -18.11 -13.08
C SER A 228 3.65 -18.27 -14.27
N ARG A 229 4.95 -18.36 -14.03
CA ARG A 229 6.01 -18.48 -15.03
C ARG A 229 5.75 -19.69 -15.96
N GLY A 230 5.63 -19.43 -17.26
CA GLY A 230 5.34 -20.45 -18.27
C GLY A 230 3.89 -20.93 -18.33
N ILE A 231 3.00 -20.41 -17.47
CA ILE A 231 1.56 -20.66 -17.48
C ILE A 231 0.80 -19.45 -18.03
N VAL A 232 1.12 -18.27 -17.53
CA VAL A 232 0.47 -17.01 -17.91
C VAL A 232 1.38 -16.25 -18.85
N PRO A 233 1.03 -16.11 -20.14
CA PRO A 233 1.78 -15.28 -21.08
C PRO A 233 1.52 -13.79 -20.83
N HIS A 234 2.35 -12.94 -21.40
CA HIS A 234 2.12 -11.50 -21.42
C HIS A 234 2.20 -10.97 -22.86
N PRO A 235 1.13 -10.26 -23.33
CA PRO A 235 -0.13 -9.97 -22.64
C PRO A 235 -1.07 -11.17 -22.55
N SER A 236 -1.93 -11.19 -21.54
CA SER A 236 -2.89 -12.25 -21.24
C SER A 236 -4.25 -11.71 -20.79
N VAL A 237 -5.18 -12.60 -20.45
CA VAL A 237 -6.47 -12.23 -19.84
C VAL A 237 -6.30 -11.45 -18.52
N PHE A 238 -5.18 -11.62 -17.83
CA PHE A 238 -4.87 -10.89 -16.59
C PHE A 238 -4.49 -9.41 -16.83
N ASP A 239 -4.11 -9.07 -18.08
CA ASP A 239 -3.77 -7.69 -18.47
C ASP A 239 -4.97 -6.91 -19.01
N LEU A 240 -6.18 -7.51 -19.11
CA LEU A 240 -7.37 -6.83 -19.59
C LEU A 240 -7.83 -5.75 -18.59
N TYR A 241 -8.08 -4.55 -19.11
CA TYR A 241 -8.48 -3.39 -18.33
C TYR A 241 -9.60 -3.70 -17.35
N ARG A 242 -9.34 -3.49 -16.04
CA ARG A 242 -10.28 -3.74 -14.95
C ARG A 242 -10.92 -5.15 -14.94
N MET A 243 -10.31 -6.14 -15.57
CA MET A 243 -10.69 -7.53 -15.36
C MET A 243 -10.33 -7.92 -13.92
N SER A 244 -11.29 -8.44 -13.16
CA SER A 244 -10.99 -8.89 -11.81
C SER A 244 -10.13 -10.16 -11.86
N PHE A 245 -9.19 -10.31 -10.92
CA PHE A 245 -8.33 -11.48 -10.82
C PHE A 245 -9.13 -12.79 -10.82
N LYS A 246 -10.25 -12.82 -10.07
CA LYS A 246 -11.17 -13.97 -10.05
C LYS A 246 -11.70 -14.32 -11.45
N LYS A 247 -12.15 -13.33 -12.21
CA LYS A 247 -12.68 -13.54 -13.57
C LYS A 247 -11.57 -13.97 -14.54
N SER A 248 -10.36 -13.44 -14.41
CA SER A 248 -9.20 -13.89 -15.18
C SER A 248 -8.86 -15.35 -14.88
N LEU A 249 -8.93 -15.78 -13.61
CA LEU A 249 -8.77 -17.19 -13.22
C LEU A 249 -9.86 -18.09 -13.81
N GLU A 250 -11.12 -17.65 -13.81
CA GLU A 250 -12.23 -18.40 -14.42
C GLU A 250 -11.95 -18.65 -15.90
N HIS A 251 -11.56 -17.61 -16.67
CA HIS A 251 -11.17 -17.75 -18.06
C HIS A 251 -9.98 -18.69 -18.23
N MET A 252 -8.95 -18.54 -17.41
CA MET A 252 -7.76 -19.41 -17.45
C MET A 252 -8.12 -20.89 -17.23
N HIS A 253 -8.97 -21.19 -16.23
CA HIS A 253 -9.41 -22.57 -15.94
C HIS A 253 -10.27 -23.16 -17.06
N GLU A 254 -10.90 -22.31 -17.86
CA GLU A 254 -11.64 -22.71 -19.06
C GLU A 254 -10.77 -22.78 -20.32
N GLY A 255 -9.44 -22.60 -20.16
CA GLY A 255 -8.46 -22.68 -21.25
C GLY A 255 -8.31 -21.40 -22.07
N ARG A 256 -8.89 -20.28 -21.62
CA ARG A 256 -8.76 -18.97 -22.26
C ARG A 256 -7.76 -18.11 -21.49
N ILE A 257 -6.51 -18.13 -21.94
CA ILE A 257 -5.41 -17.47 -21.25
C ILE A 257 -4.87 -16.27 -22.04
N THR A 258 -4.74 -16.42 -23.36
CA THR A 258 -4.20 -15.38 -24.24
C THR A 258 -5.28 -14.36 -24.60
N LEU A 259 -4.88 -13.18 -25.06
CA LEU A 259 -5.83 -12.21 -25.61
C LEU A 259 -6.54 -12.75 -26.85
N GLU A 260 -5.89 -13.62 -27.65
CA GLU A 260 -6.50 -14.25 -28.83
C GLU A 260 -7.72 -15.10 -28.43
N ASP A 261 -7.64 -15.83 -27.32
CA ASP A 261 -8.74 -16.66 -26.80
C ASP A 261 -9.97 -15.82 -26.41
N MET A 262 -9.77 -14.51 -26.16
CA MET A 262 -10.83 -13.59 -25.73
C MET A 262 -11.63 -12.95 -26.86
N ARG A 263 -11.31 -13.23 -28.15
CA ARG A 263 -11.96 -12.58 -29.31
C ARG A 263 -13.47 -12.73 -29.35
N ASN A 264 -13.98 -13.86 -28.89
CA ASN A 264 -15.41 -14.18 -28.93
C ASN A 264 -16.11 -13.99 -27.58
N GLU A 265 -15.40 -13.48 -26.57
CA GLU A 265 -15.93 -13.25 -25.26
C GLU A 265 -16.64 -11.88 -25.17
N LYS A 266 -17.62 -11.78 -24.27
CA LYS A 266 -18.29 -10.52 -24.00
C LYS A 266 -17.39 -9.60 -23.16
N LEU A 267 -16.76 -8.65 -23.82
CA LEU A 267 -15.87 -7.64 -23.24
C LEU A 267 -16.58 -6.29 -23.16
N SER A 268 -16.09 -5.41 -22.29
CA SER A 268 -16.46 -3.99 -22.33
C SER A 268 -15.81 -3.30 -23.54
N ASP A 269 -16.35 -2.15 -23.96
CA ASP A 269 -15.82 -1.39 -25.11
C ASP A 269 -14.32 -1.10 -24.95
N THR A 270 -13.87 -0.74 -23.74
CA THR A 270 -12.46 -0.49 -23.45
C THR A 270 -11.59 -1.75 -23.55
N GLN A 271 -12.09 -2.90 -23.08
CA GLN A 271 -11.41 -4.20 -23.21
C GLN A 271 -11.37 -4.66 -24.66
N GLN A 272 -12.45 -4.43 -25.40
CA GLN A 272 -12.51 -4.76 -26.83
C GLN A 272 -11.50 -3.91 -27.62
N LEU A 273 -11.45 -2.60 -27.35
CA LEU A 273 -10.45 -1.68 -27.93
C LEU A 273 -9.02 -2.14 -27.63
N GLN A 274 -8.74 -2.48 -26.37
CA GLN A 274 -7.44 -3.01 -25.95
C GLN A 274 -7.07 -4.26 -26.73
N LEU A 275 -8.00 -5.23 -26.78
CA LEU A 275 -7.81 -6.50 -27.50
C LEU A 275 -7.49 -6.27 -28.97
N GLU A 276 -8.30 -5.49 -29.68
CA GLU A 276 -8.13 -5.20 -31.12
C GLU A 276 -6.82 -4.47 -31.40
N CYS A 277 -6.48 -3.47 -30.58
CA CYS A 277 -5.24 -2.72 -30.75
C CYS A 277 -4.01 -3.60 -30.48
N THR A 278 -4.06 -4.42 -29.42
CA THR A 278 -2.92 -5.27 -29.04
C THR A 278 -2.69 -6.37 -30.07
N LEU A 279 -3.73 -7.10 -30.46
CA LEU A 279 -3.63 -8.16 -31.47
C LEU A 279 -3.30 -7.63 -32.86
N GLY A 280 -3.81 -6.44 -33.21
CA GLY A 280 -3.53 -5.78 -34.49
C GLY A 280 -2.22 -4.98 -34.50
N ASN A 281 -1.52 -4.86 -33.37
CA ASN A 281 -0.37 -3.98 -33.15
C ASN A 281 -0.58 -2.57 -33.73
N LYS A 282 -1.74 -1.98 -33.44
CA LYS A 282 -2.15 -0.69 -34.01
C LYS A 282 -2.49 0.33 -32.92
N THR A 283 -2.24 1.59 -33.22
CA THR A 283 -2.72 2.72 -32.41
C THR A 283 -4.13 3.07 -32.83
N TYR A 284 -5.00 3.33 -31.86
CA TYR A 284 -6.33 3.88 -32.09
C TYR A 284 -6.40 5.33 -31.61
N ILE A 285 -6.96 6.20 -32.45
CA ILE A 285 -7.14 7.64 -32.16
C ILE A 285 -8.53 8.07 -32.66
N ASN A 286 -9.37 8.49 -31.73
CA ASN A 286 -10.65 9.17 -32.02
C ASN A 286 -10.40 10.69 -31.93
N LYS A 287 -10.09 11.30 -33.07
CA LYS A 287 -9.78 12.74 -33.16
C LYS A 287 -10.95 13.63 -32.73
N ASP A 288 -12.17 13.26 -33.07
CA ASP A 288 -13.35 14.05 -32.72
C ASP A 288 -13.60 14.04 -31.21
N GLY A 289 -13.47 12.87 -30.55
CA GLY A 289 -13.56 12.77 -29.11
C GLY A 289 -12.46 13.57 -28.39
N ILE A 290 -11.23 13.56 -28.94
CA ILE A 290 -10.12 14.37 -28.41
C ILE A 290 -10.42 15.86 -28.59
N LYS A 291 -10.90 16.30 -29.75
CA LYS A 291 -11.29 17.70 -30.01
C LYS A 291 -12.37 18.14 -29.02
N GLU A 292 -13.41 17.34 -28.85
CA GLU A 292 -14.47 17.62 -27.87
C GLU A 292 -13.92 17.77 -26.45
N PHE A 293 -13.03 16.88 -26.06
CA PHE A 293 -12.37 16.99 -24.75
C PHE A 293 -11.59 18.30 -24.62
N LEU A 294 -10.79 18.66 -25.62
CA LEU A 294 -9.96 19.87 -25.61
C LEU A 294 -10.77 21.15 -25.49
N THR A 295 -12.05 21.18 -25.93
CA THR A 295 -12.93 22.35 -25.75
C THR A 295 -13.26 22.64 -24.28
N LYS A 296 -13.04 21.71 -23.37
CA LYS A 296 -13.23 21.90 -21.92
C LYS A 296 -12.08 22.69 -21.29
N LEU A 297 -10.96 22.83 -21.99
CA LEU A 297 -9.76 23.51 -21.51
C LEU A 297 -9.73 24.96 -22.01
N SER A 298 -9.35 25.87 -21.14
CA SER A 298 -9.23 27.30 -21.47
C SER A 298 -7.99 27.89 -20.80
N TYR A 299 -7.52 29.00 -21.35
CA TYR A 299 -6.42 29.77 -20.75
C TYR A 299 -6.96 30.83 -19.77
N PRO A 300 -6.24 31.12 -18.68
CA PRO A 300 -5.01 30.48 -18.21
C PRO A 300 -5.23 29.00 -17.88
N LEU A 301 -4.28 28.15 -18.29
CA LEU A 301 -4.35 26.69 -18.11
C LEU A 301 -3.28 26.22 -17.13
N TYR A 302 -3.70 25.58 -16.04
CA TYR A 302 -2.85 25.09 -14.97
C TYR A 302 -2.83 23.56 -14.94
N PHE A 303 -1.68 22.98 -14.54
CA PHE A 303 -1.46 21.54 -14.39
C PHE A 303 -0.98 21.30 -12.96
N LEU A 304 -1.83 20.73 -12.13
CA LEU A 304 -1.62 20.57 -10.68
C LEU A 304 -1.45 19.11 -10.31
N ASP A 305 -0.47 18.85 -9.46
CA ASP A 305 -0.25 17.55 -8.82
C ASP A 305 0.13 17.73 -7.35
N PHE A 306 -0.37 16.84 -6.49
CA PHE A 306 -0.10 16.82 -5.05
C PHE A 306 0.64 15.58 -4.61
N GLU A 307 1.56 15.75 -3.64
CA GLU A 307 2.12 14.65 -2.87
C GLU A 307 1.66 14.67 -1.43
N THR A 308 1.44 13.48 -0.86
CA THR A 308 0.94 13.31 0.50
C THR A 308 1.79 12.37 1.32
N GLU A 309 1.96 12.66 2.62
CA GLU A 309 2.38 11.65 3.60
C GLU A 309 1.14 10.95 4.19
N GLN A 310 1.34 9.68 4.57
CA GLN A 310 0.31 8.90 5.25
C GLN A 310 0.95 8.15 6.41
N THR A 311 0.72 8.63 7.62
CA THR A 311 1.28 8.01 8.83
C THR A 311 0.19 7.27 9.61
N VAL A 312 0.55 6.12 10.16
CA VAL A 312 -0.36 5.32 10.99
C VAL A 312 -0.68 6.05 12.29
N ILE A 313 0.33 6.69 12.91
CA ILE A 313 0.17 7.52 14.10
C ILE A 313 0.04 8.97 13.61
N PRO A 314 -1.09 9.65 13.86
CA PRO A 314 -1.28 11.03 13.44
C PRO A 314 -0.24 11.95 14.08
N LYS A 315 0.35 12.82 13.27
CA LYS A 315 1.43 13.75 13.67
C LYS A 315 0.93 15.15 13.99
N TYR A 316 -0.13 15.57 13.32
CA TYR A 316 -0.59 16.96 13.37
C TYR A 316 -1.96 17.03 14.02
N GLN A 317 -2.23 18.12 14.72
CA GLN A 317 -3.53 18.34 15.37
C GLN A 317 -4.67 18.29 14.35
N GLY A 318 -5.78 17.65 14.73
CA GLY A 318 -6.95 17.46 13.89
C GLY A 318 -6.76 16.41 12.78
N THR A 319 -5.68 15.59 12.81
CA THR A 319 -5.51 14.47 11.87
C THR A 319 -5.88 13.14 12.51
N HIS A 320 -6.26 12.19 11.67
CA HIS A 320 -6.63 10.81 12.06
C HIS A 320 -5.65 9.77 11.48
N PRO A 321 -5.66 8.52 11.98
CA PRO A 321 -4.82 7.44 11.46
C PRO A 321 -4.97 7.27 9.95
N TYR A 322 -3.85 7.09 9.26
CA TYR A 322 -3.80 6.92 7.80
C TYR A 322 -4.38 8.07 6.98
N GLN A 323 -4.58 9.24 7.57
CA GLN A 323 -4.93 10.42 6.78
C GLN A 323 -3.81 10.79 5.84
N GLN A 324 -4.16 11.04 4.59
CA GLN A 324 -3.23 11.60 3.62
C GLN A 324 -3.09 13.09 3.84
N VAL A 325 -1.93 13.52 4.33
CA VAL A 325 -1.61 14.92 4.61
C VAL A 325 -0.79 15.48 3.46
N THR A 326 -1.34 16.46 2.75
CA THR A 326 -0.67 17.11 1.63
C THR A 326 0.54 17.91 2.10
N PHE A 327 1.73 17.60 1.59
CA PHE A 327 2.97 18.27 1.96
C PHE A 327 3.68 18.98 0.81
N GLN A 328 3.28 18.68 -0.44
CA GLN A 328 3.89 19.21 -1.65
C GLN A 328 2.85 19.38 -2.74
N TYR A 329 3.04 20.39 -3.59
CA TYR A 329 2.46 20.43 -4.93
C TYR A 329 3.50 20.92 -5.94
N SER A 330 3.27 20.54 -7.19
CA SER A 330 3.89 21.13 -8.38
C SER A 330 2.80 21.73 -9.28
N LEU A 331 3.12 22.81 -9.95
CA LEU A 331 2.19 23.56 -10.77
C LEU A 331 2.87 24.09 -12.01
N HIS A 332 2.61 23.49 -13.18
CA HIS A 332 2.93 24.12 -14.46
C HIS A 332 1.73 24.94 -14.96
N TYR A 333 1.98 26.04 -15.66
CA TYR A 333 0.87 26.84 -16.20
C TYR A 333 1.25 27.65 -17.43
N ILE A 334 0.25 27.96 -18.26
CA ILE A 334 0.33 28.76 -19.46
C ILE A 334 -0.76 29.83 -19.40
N GLU A 335 -0.38 31.11 -19.43
CA GLU A 335 -1.30 32.21 -19.21
C GLU A 335 -2.25 32.47 -20.39
N HIS A 336 -1.78 32.28 -21.61
CA HIS A 336 -2.55 32.51 -22.84
C HIS A 336 -2.08 31.56 -23.95
N GLU A 337 -2.82 31.42 -25.01
CA GLU A 337 -2.45 30.59 -26.13
C GLU A 337 -1.12 31.02 -26.73
N GLY A 338 -0.20 30.06 -26.91
CA GLY A 338 1.16 30.33 -27.36
C GLY A 338 2.07 30.99 -26.30
N GLY A 339 1.60 31.17 -25.10
CA GLY A 339 2.39 31.69 -23.98
C GLY A 339 3.50 30.75 -23.53
N GLU A 340 4.43 31.30 -22.77
CA GLU A 340 5.52 30.54 -22.17
C GLU A 340 5.01 29.57 -21.08
N LEU A 341 5.59 28.35 -21.03
CA LEU A 341 5.35 27.42 -19.94
C LEU A 341 6.10 27.89 -18.68
N LYS A 342 5.36 28.15 -17.64
CA LYS A 342 5.87 28.58 -16.33
C LYS A 342 5.68 27.47 -15.30
N HIS A 343 6.46 27.52 -14.23
CA HIS A 343 6.41 26.54 -13.13
C HIS A 343 6.55 27.21 -11.78
N THR A 344 5.78 26.75 -10.80
CA THR A 344 5.91 27.06 -9.38
C THR A 344 5.64 25.80 -8.56
N GLU A 345 6.12 25.76 -7.33
CA GLU A 345 6.03 24.57 -6.49
C GLU A 345 6.06 24.94 -5.00
N PHE A 346 5.48 24.07 -4.17
CA PHE A 346 5.61 24.13 -2.72
C PHE A 346 6.07 22.77 -2.18
N LEU A 347 6.95 22.80 -1.18
CA LEU A 347 7.36 21.61 -0.42
C LEU A 347 7.55 22.00 1.04
N GLY A 348 6.82 21.33 1.94
CA GLY A 348 6.95 21.47 3.38
C GLY A 348 8.37 21.20 3.89
N ASP A 349 8.66 21.62 5.11
CA ASP A 349 10.00 21.50 5.73
C ASP A 349 10.26 20.13 6.37
N GLY A 350 9.25 19.26 6.42
CA GLY A 350 9.28 17.93 7.06
C GLY A 350 9.20 17.97 8.59
N LYS A 351 9.09 19.16 9.21
CA LYS A 351 9.09 19.34 10.67
C LYS A 351 7.79 19.89 11.23
N THR A 352 7.22 20.85 10.52
CA THR A 352 5.98 21.53 10.90
C THR A 352 4.81 21.01 10.06
N ASP A 353 3.59 21.25 10.53
CA ASP A 353 2.39 20.94 9.74
C ASP A 353 2.39 21.76 8.44
N PRO A 354 2.51 21.13 7.26
CA PRO A 354 2.66 21.87 6.02
C PRO A 354 1.33 22.42 5.47
N ARG A 355 0.18 21.89 5.94
CA ARG A 355 -1.13 22.09 5.32
C ARG A 355 -1.54 23.55 5.18
N ARG A 356 -1.35 24.35 6.24
CA ARG A 356 -1.75 25.76 6.23
C ARG A 356 -0.92 26.58 5.24
N ALA A 357 0.40 26.46 5.30
CA ALA A 357 1.31 27.19 4.43
C ALA A 357 1.14 26.77 2.95
N LEU A 358 0.92 25.46 2.73
CA LEU A 358 0.62 24.94 1.39
C LEU A 358 -0.68 25.53 0.83
N ALA A 359 -1.74 25.56 1.64
CA ALA A 359 -3.05 26.08 1.22
C ALA A 359 -3.01 27.57 0.89
N GLU A 360 -2.29 28.37 1.70
CA GLU A 360 -2.09 29.80 1.44
C GLU A 360 -1.30 30.05 0.16
N GLN A 361 -0.21 29.31 -0.06
CA GLN A 361 0.60 29.46 -1.27
C GLN A 361 -0.17 28.99 -2.51
N LEU A 362 -0.93 27.90 -2.41
CA LEU A 362 -1.77 27.40 -3.52
C LEU A 362 -2.83 28.43 -3.94
N CYS A 363 -3.49 29.09 -2.96
CA CYS A 363 -4.44 30.16 -3.25
C CYS A 363 -3.79 31.39 -3.87
N HIS A 364 -2.51 31.65 -3.56
CA HIS A 364 -1.74 32.71 -4.20
C HIS A 364 -1.38 32.35 -5.66
N ASP A 365 -0.98 31.11 -5.90
CA ASP A 365 -0.45 30.66 -7.19
C ASP A 365 -1.52 30.34 -8.23
N ILE A 366 -2.71 29.91 -7.82
CA ILE A 366 -3.85 29.62 -8.72
C ILE A 366 -4.95 30.68 -8.53
N PRO A 367 -5.14 31.59 -9.49
CA PRO A 367 -6.23 32.59 -9.43
C PRO A 367 -7.61 31.94 -9.45
N LEU A 368 -8.62 32.72 -9.07
CA LEU A 368 -10.03 32.28 -9.17
C LEU A 368 -10.48 32.12 -10.63
N ASN A 369 -11.37 31.15 -10.86
CA ASN A 369 -12.05 30.93 -12.14
C ASN A 369 -11.10 30.60 -13.32
N VAL A 370 -9.95 29.98 -13.03
CA VAL A 370 -9.02 29.50 -14.05
C VAL A 370 -9.18 28.00 -14.28
N CYS A 371 -8.91 27.54 -15.49
CA CYS A 371 -8.91 26.13 -15.82
C CYS A 371 -7.69 25.43 -15.21
N THR A 372 -7.93 24.49 -14.32
CA THR A 372 -6.89 23.64 -13.74
C THR A 372 -7.07 22.23 -14.26
N THR A 373 -5.98 21.50 -14.49
CA THR A 373 -5.99 20.09 -14.87
C THR A 373 -5.24 19.25 -13.87
N ALA A 374 -5.67 18.01 -13.68
CA ALA A 374 -4.98 16.98 -12.95
C ALA A 374 -5.09 15.66 -13.71
N TYR A 375 -4.23 14.69 -13.38
CA TYR A 375 -4.32 13.36 -13.97
C TYR A 375 -4.94 12.38 -12.97
N ASN A 376 -6.19 11.93 -13.22
CA ASN A 376 -7.06 11.23 -12.26
C ASN A 376 -7.50 12.15 -11.10
N LYS A 377 -8.10 13.25 -11.43
CA LYS A 377 -8.46 14.38 -10.56
C LYS A 377 -9.16 14.07 -9.24
N ALA A 378 -9.65 12.81 -9.06
CA ALA A 378 -10.34 12.42 -7.84
C ALA A 378 -9.45 12.54 -6.59
N PHE A 379 -8.14 12.33 -6.76
CA PHE A 379 -7.17 12.48 -5.68
C PHE A 379 -7.04 13.95 -5.28
N GLU A 380 -6.73 14.84 -6.23
CA GLU A 380 -6.55 16.28 -6.01
C GLU A 380 -7.82 16.92 -5.45
N CYS A 381 -8.98 16.56 -6.01
CA CYS A 381 -10.27 17.06 -5.51
C CYS A 381 -10.52 16.65 -4.05
N THR A 382 -10.10 15.46 -3.64
CA THR A 382 -10.22 15.01 -2.25
C THR A 382 -9.28 15.79 -1.34
N ARG A 383 -8.02 15.99 -1.75
CA ARG A 383 -7.04 16.79 -0.96
C ARG A 383 -7.49 18.22 -0.82
N LEU A 384 -7.99 18.85 -1.89
CA LEU A 384 -8.55 20.21 -1.84
C LEU A 384 -9.78 20.31 -0.91
N LYS A 385 -10.64 19.31 -0.92
CA LYS A 385 -11.78 19.25 0.01
C LYS A 385 -11.30 19.23 1.46
N GLU A 386 -10.35 18.35 1.81
CA GLU A 386 -9.79 18.24 3.16
C GLU A 386 -9.09 19.53 3.62
N LEU A 387 -8.35 20.21 2.71
CA LEU A 387 -7.77 21.52 3.01
C LEU A 387 -8.83 22.60 3.25
N ALA A 388 -9.91 22.59 2.48
CA ALA A 388 -11.02 23.52 2.67
C ALA A 388 -11.75 23.29 4.00
N GLU A 389 -11.92 22.04 4.41
CA GLU A 389 -12.50 21.68 5.71
C GLU A 389 -11.60 22.08 6.88
N ALA A 390 -10.27 21.92 6.72
CA ALA A 390 -9.29 22.29 7.74
C ALA A 390 -9.12 23.82 7.88
N TYR A 391 -9.30 24.59 6.80
CA TYR A 391 -9.08 26.04 6.75
C TYR A 391 -10.27 26.78 6.16
N PRO A 392 -11.35 27.03 6.94
CA PRO A 392 -12.60 27.65 6.46
C PRO A 392 -12.42 29.05 5.86
N ASP A 393 -11.40 29.79 6.29
CA ASP A 393 -11.07 31.12 5.76
C ASP A 393 -10.52 31.10 4.32
N LEU A 394 -9.87 29.99 3.92
CA LEU A 394 -9.38 29.74 2.56
C LEU A 394 -10.35 28.89 1.73
N ALA A 395 -11.36 28.28 2.36
CA ALA A 395 -12.26 27.33 1.73
C ALA A 395 -12.93 27.85 0.44
N PRO A 396 -13.43 29.10 0.34
CA PRO A 396 -14.05 29.58 -0.89
C PRO A 396 -13.09 29.55 -2.09
N HIS A 397 -11.81 29.87 -1.89
CA HIS A 397 -10.81 29.84 -2.95
C HIS A 397 -10.43 28.41 -3.33
N ILE A 398 -10.15 27.55 -2.34
CA ILE A 398 -9.78 26.15 -2.54
C ILE A 398 -10.90 25.39 -3.26
N ILE A 399 -12.16 25.62 -2.87
CA ILE A 399 -13.32 25.01 -3.54
C ILE A 399 -13.44 25.51 -4.98
N ASN A 400 -13.17 26.78 -5.24
CA ASN A 400 -13.14 27.31 -6.60
C ASN A 400 -12.08 26.60 -7.47
N ILE A 401 -10.87 26.38 -6.96
CA ILE A 401 -9.85 25.59 -7.67
C ILE A 401 -10.38 24.19 -7.99
N ARG A 402 -10.91 23.48 -6.98
CA ARG A 402 -11.44 22.11 -7.12
C ARG A 402 -12.53 22.03 -8.21
N ASP A 403 -13.44 22.97 -8.24
CA ASP A 403 -14.60 22.93 -9.12
C ASP A 403 -14.24 23.26 -10.58
N HIS A 404 -13.06 23.83 -10.83
CA HIS A 404 -12.51 24.11 -12.15
C HIS A 404 -11.47 23.07 -12.63
N ILE A 405 -11.33 21.92 -11.93
CA ILE A 405 -10.40 20.86 -12.36
C ILE A 405 -11.02 20.00 -13.47
N VAL A 406 -10.32 19.92 -14.59
CA VAL A 406 -10.60 19.02 -15.71
C VAL A 406 -9.63 17.83 -15.66
N ASP A 407 -10.13 16.59 -15.81
CA ASP A 407 -9.33 15.36 -15.72
C ASP A 407 -8.65 15.02 -17.04
N LEU A 408 -7.32 15.09 -17.09
CA LEU A 408 -6.53 14.70 -18.28
C LEU A 408 -6.52 13.18 -18.54
N LEU A 409 -6.96 12.36 -17.60
CA LEU A 409 -7.16 10.92 -17.80
C LEU A 409 -8.37 10.63 -18.70
N ASP A 410 -9.38 11.53 -18.77
CA ASP A 410 -10.64 11.28 -19.44
C ASP A 410 -10.52 10.82 -20.91
N PRO A 411 -9.69 11.44 -21.78
CA PRO A 411 -9.51 10.97 -23.16
C PRO A 411 -9.00 9.53 -23.28
N PHE A 412 -8.13 9.13 -22.38
CA PHE A 412 -7.59 7.77 -22.37
C PHE A 412 -8.61 6.77 -21.82
N ARG A 413 -9.27 7.11 -20.71
CA ARG A 413 -10.31 6.28 -20.09
C ARG A 413 -11.54 6.11 -20.99
N ALA A 414 -11.88 7.12 -21.77
CA ALA A 414 -12.94 7.07 -22.79
C ALA A 414 -12.51 6.31 -24.06
N GLY A 415 -11.25 5.84 -24.13
CA GLY A 415 -10.74 5.11 -25.29
C GLY A 415 -10.49 5.99 -26.51
N TYR A 416 -10.37 7.32 -26.36
CA TYR A 416 -10.09 8.19 -27.50
C TYR A 416 -8.65 8.08 -28.02
N TYR A 417 -7.73 7.64 -27.14
CA TYR A 417 -6.35 7.36 -27.51
C TYR A 417 -5.86 6.08 -26.83
N TYR A 418 -5.51 5.08 -27.61
CA TYR A 418 -4.96 3.84 -27.08
C TYR A 418 -3.80 3.32 -27.93
N LYS A 419 -2.71 2.87 -27.28
CA LYS A 419 -1.58 2.15 -27.87
C LYS A 419 -1.35 0.82 -27.15
N PRO A 420 -0.95 -0.25 -27.84
CA PRO A 420 -0.64 -1.54 -27.24
C PRO A 420 0.33 -1.46 -26.04
N ALA A 421 1.33 -0.58 -26.13
CA ALA A 421 2.32 -0.35 -25.07
C ALA A 421 1.73 0.15 -23.75
N MET A 422 0.47 0.61 -23.72
CA MET A 422 -0.24 0.97 -22.47
C MET A 422 -0.64 -0.26 -21.67
N ASN A 423 -0.63 -1.44 -22.28
CA ASN A 423 -0.92 -2.74 -21.68
C ASN A 423 -2.16 -2.73 -20.75
N GLY A 424 -3.30 -2.21 -21.25
CA GLY A 424 -4.56 -2.15 -20.50
C GLY A 424 -4.59 -1.17 -19.33
N SER A 425 -3.58 -0.33 -19.15
CA SER A 425 -3.54 0.65 -18.07
C SER A 425 -3.56 2.07 -18.61
N PHE A 426 -4.33 2.93 -17.97
CA PHE A 426 -4.38 4.37 -18.26
C PHE A 426 -3.66 5.22 -17.19
N SER A 427 -2.86 4.61 -16.31
CA SER A 427 -2.03 5.40 -15.39
C SER A 427 -1.00 6.22 -16.18
N ILE A 428 -0.65 7.40 -15.69
CA ILE A 428 0.35 8.27 -16.35
C ILE A 428 1.67 7.54 -16.59
N LYS A 429 2.08 6.67 -15.66
CA LYS A 429 3.31 5.83 -15.74
C LYS A 429 3.27 4.75 -16.82
N LYS A 430 2.12 4.48 -17.42
CA LYS A 430 1.96 3.59 -18.59
C LYS A 430 1.67 4.37 -19.86
N VAL A 431 0.88 5.43 -19.77
CA VAL A 431 0.52 6.28 -20.92
C VAL A 431 1.72 7.08 -21.40
N LEU A 432 2.45 7.71 -20.49
CA LEU A 432 3.59 8.57 -20.86
C LEU A 432 4.67 7.82 -21.67
N PRO A 433 5.26 6.71 -21.18
CA PRO A 433 6.27 5.97 -21.97
C PRO A 433 5.70 5.33 -23.24
N ALA A 434 4.40 4.98 -23.25
CA ALA A 434 3.76 4.49 -24.48
C ALA A 434 3.67 5.56 -25.56
N LEU A 435 3.51 6.84 -25.20
CA LEU A 435 3.41 7.96 -26.13
C LEU A 435 4.76 8.58 -26.48
N PHE A 436 5.72 8.52 -25.55
CA PHE A 436 7.06 9.12 -25.65
C PHE A 436 8.17 8.11 -25.31
N PRO A 437 8.29 7.00 -26.07
CA PRO A 437 9.20 5.90 -25.70
C PRO A 437 10.68 6.29 -25.73
N ASP A 438 11.03 7.32 -26.51
CA ASP A 438 12.42 7.76 -26.73
C ASP A 438 12.78 9.04 -25.96
N ASP A 439 11.86 9.58 -25.17
CA ASP A 439 12.10 10.82 -24.43
C ASP A 439 12.61 10.51 -23.01
N LEU A 440 13.95 10.53 -22.88
CA LEU A 440 14.62 10.25 -21.62
C LEU A 440 14.35 11.29 -20.52
N GLN A 441 13.85 12.48 -20.85
CA GLN A 441 13.50 13.50 -19.87
C GLN A 441 12.18 13.20 -19.16
N LEU A 442 11.34 12.37 -19.79
CA LEU A 442 10.06 11.93 -19.26
C LEU A 442 10.13 10.54 -18.59
N ASP A 443 11.33 9.98 -18.44
CA ASP A 443 11.53 8.70 -17.78
C ASP A 443 11.84 8.88 -16.29
N TYR A 444 10.91 8.48 -15.44
CA TYR A 444 11.03 8.53 -13.97
C TYR A 444 12.25 7.76 -13.45
N HIS A 445 12.73 6.74 -14.16
CA HIS A 445 13.92 5.97 -13.77
C HIS A 445 15.21 6.78 -13.86
N ASN A 446 15.21 7.88 -14.62
CA ASN A 446 16.34 8.78 -14.74
C ASN A 446 16.39 9.85 -13.65
N LEU A 447 15.37 9.93 -12.79
CA LEU A 447 15.37 10.86 -11.65
C LEU A 447 16.45 10.47 -10.64
N SER A 448 17.24 11.46 -10.25
CA SER A 448 18.28 11.30 -9.24
C SER A 448 17.70 11.40 -7.82
N GLY A 449 18.27 10.65 -6.87
CA GLY A 449 17.93 10.87 -5.44
C GLY A 449 16.98 9.85 -4.82
N GLY A 450 16.51 8.84 -5.58
CA GLY A 450 15.78 7.70 -5.03
C GLY A 450 14.29 7.95 -4.80
N VAL A 451 13.70 8.95 -5.48
CA VAL A 451 12.25 9.18 -5.52
C VAL A 451 11.80 9.06 -7.00
N GLN A 452 11.11 7.98 -7.33
CA GLN A 452 10.65 7.66 -8.68
C GLN A 452 9.15 7.35 -8.74
N ASN A 453 8.48 7.35 -7.58
CA ASN A 453 7.04 7.13 -7.46
C ASN A 453 6.48 7.77 -6.19
N GLY A 454 5.17 8.03 -6.16
CA GLY A 454 4.48 8.65 -5.03
C GLY A 454 4.58 7.86 -3.71
N GLY A 455 4.72 6.51 -3.78
CA GLY A 455 4.95 5.69 -2.58
C GLY A 455 6.31 5.98 -1.93
N GLU A 456 7.35 6.17 -2.72
CA GLU A 456 8.67 6.58 -2.22
C GLU A 456 8.64 8.01 -1.67
N ALA A 457 7.94 8.93 -2.34
CA ALA A 457 7.74 10.30 -1.84
C ALA A 457 7.00 10.29 -0.49
N MET A 458 5.90 9.54 -0.38
CA MET A 458 5.11 9.35 0.84
C MET A 458 5.96 8.83 2.01
N ASN A 459 6.86 7.88 1.75
CA ASN A 459 7.66 7.22 2.77
C ASN A 459 8.89 8.05 3.20
N ILE A 460 9.49 8.82 2.29
CA ILE A 460 10.72 9.54 2.57
C ILE A 460 10.47 10.91 3.23
N TYR A 461 9.38 11.60 2.89
CA TYR A 461 9.07 12.93 3.44
C TYR A 461 8.98 12.93 4.97
N PRO A 462 8.28 11.99 5.63
CA PRO A 462 8.21 11.95 7.10
C PRO A 462 9.57 11.82 7.79
N LEU A 463 10.56 11.23 7.12
CA LEU A 463 11.91 11.02 7.66
C LEU A 463 12.77 12.27 7.58
N MET A 464 12.39 13.30 6.81
CA MET A 464 13.18 14.52 6.62
C MET A 464 13.49 15.25 7.93
N ALA A 465 12.60 15.13 8.94
CA ALA A 465 12.81 15.76 10.25
C ALA A 465 14.09 15.27 10.95
N SER A 466 14.42 13.99 10.81
CA SER A 466 15.56 13.32 11.45
C SER A 466 16.84 13.30 10.60
N MET A 467 16.76 13.72 9.33
CA MET A 467 17.91 13.74 8.41
C MET A 467 18.92 14.82 8.76
N THR A 468 20.19 14.55 8.44
CA THR A 468 21.24 15.58 8.41
C THR A 468 20.90 16.67 7.38
N VAL A 469 21.58 17.81 7.47
CA VAL A 469 21.35 18.95 6.55
C VAL A 469 21.57 18.54 5.09
N GLU A 470 22.62 17.77 4.81
CA GLU A 470 22.96 17.34 3.44
C GLU A 470 21.96 16.30 2.90
N GLU A 471 21.59 15.32 3.72
CA GLU A 471 20.58 14.33 3.34
C GLU A 471 19.24 15.01 3.05
N ARG A 472 18.82 15.92 3.92
CA ARG A 472 17.57 16.68 3.75
C ARG A 472 17.58 17.50 2.46
N LYS A 473 18.71 18.17 2.14
CA LYS A 473 18.86 18.94 0.91
C LYS A 473 18.73 18.05 -0.33
N LYS A 474 19.38 16.88 -0.30
CA LYS A 474 19.28 15.88 -1.39
C LYS A 474 17.85 15.35 -1.54
N THR A 475 17.23 14.94 -0.45
CA THR A 475 15.85 14.43 -0.44
C THR A 475 14.86 15.49 -0.91
N ARG A 476 15.02 16.73 -0.44
CA ARG A 476 14.22 17.87 -0.87
C ARG A 476 14.28 18.08 -2.39
N ARG A 477 15.48 17.99 -2.97
CA ARG A 477 15.65 18.11 -4.42
C ARG A 477 14.97 16.95 -5.17
N ALA A 478 15.14 15.72 -4.69
CA ALA A 478 14.51 14.54 -5.29
C ALA A 478 12.97 14.62 -5.30
N LEU A 479 12.37 15.07 -4.20
CA LEU A 479 10.91 15.28 -4.10
C LEU A 479 10.42 16.36 -5.09
N LEU A 480 11.13 17.49 -5.18
CA LEU A 480 10.80 18.57 -6.12
C LEU A 480 10.92 18.09 -7.57
N ASP A 481 11.99 17.41 -7.93
CA ASP A 481 12.22 16.89 -9.29
C ASP A 481 11.14 15.87 -9.70
N TYR A 482 10.73 15.00 -8.75
CA TYR A 482 9.70 14.00 -9.00
C TYR A 482 8.33 14.65 -9.29
N CYS A 483 7.82 15.48 -8.39
CA CYS A 483 6.51 16.12 -8.55
C CYS A 483 6.49 17.12 -9.74
N CYS A 484 7.63 17.80 -10.02
CA CYS A 484 7.79 18.63 -11.22
C CYS A 484 7.64 17.81 -12.51
N LEU A 485 8.18 16.59 -12.54
CA LEU A 485 8.03 15.70 -13.69
C LEU A 485 6.58 15.24 -13.88
N ASP A 486 5.81 14.98 -12.81
CA ASP A 486 4.41 14.60 -12.91
C ASP A 486 3.57 15.70 -13.61
N THR A 487 3.76 16.97 -13.24
CA THR A 487 3.05 18.08 -13.89
C THR A 487 3.59 18.37 -15.30
N LEU A 488 4.90 18.22 -15.55
CA LEU A 488 5.46 18.32 -16.91
C LEU A 488 4.92 17.22 -17.82
N ALA A 489 4.78 16.00 -17.29
CA ALA A 489 4.17 14.89 -18.02
C ALA A 489 2.74 15.21 -18.47
N MET A 490 1.94 15.85 -17.61
CA MET A 490 0.60 16.31 -17.98
C MET A 490 0.62 17.34 -19.12
N VAL A 491 1.56 18.30 -19.10
CA VAL A 491 1.76 19.26 -20.20
C VAL A 491 2.06 18.52 -21.49
N LYS A 492 2.97 17.55 -21.47
CA LYS A 492 3.36 16.77 -22.67
C LYS A 492 2.20 15.92 -23.21
N LEU A 493 1.40 15.34 -22.33
CA LEU A 493 0.19 14.62 -22.74
C LEU A 493 -0.84 15.55 -23.40
N TRP A 494 -1.07 16.73 -22.84
CA TRP A 494 -1.94 17.73 -23.42
C TRP A 494 -1.42 18.21 -24.79
N GLU A 495 -0.14 18.54 -24.93
CA GLU A 495 0.50 18.89 -26.21
C GLU A 495 0.30 17.78 -27.25
N LYS A 496 0.48 16.51 -26.85
CA LYS A 496 0.27 15.35 -27.72
C LYS A 496 -1.17 15.21 -28.19
N LEU A 497 -2.14 15.38 -27.28
CA LEU A 497 -3.57 15.35 -27.62
C LEU A 497 -3.95 16.46 -28.60
N ARG A 498 -3.45 17.68 -28.40
CA ARG A 498 -3.64 18.80 -29.37
C ARG A 498 -3.11 18.41 -30.74
N LYS A 499 -1.83 18.01 -30.80
CA LYS A 499 -1.18 17.66 -32.07
C LYS A 499 -1.95 16.59 -32.84
N VAL A 500 -2.31 15.47 -32.20
CA VAL A 500 -2.99 14.35 -32.91
C VAL A 500 -4.44 14.70 -33.29
N SER A 501 -5.05 15.67 -32.66
CA SER A 501 -6.39 16.15 -33.02
C SER A 501 -6.37 17.02 -34.30
N GLU A 502 -5.26 17.68 -34.59
CA GLU A 502 -5.07 18.56 -35.74
C GLU A 502 -4.54 17.82 -36.98
N GLU A 503 -3.75 16.76 -36.81
CA GLU A 503 -3.26 15.86 -37.89
C GLU A 503 -4.42 15.11 -38.55
#